data_ebcad2823e2e5d2a9467b6b5906055fe
#
_entry.id   ebcad2823e2e5d2a9467b6b5906055fe
#
_cell.length_a   1.000
_cell.length_b   1.000
_cell.length_c   1.000
_cell.angle_alpha   90.00
_cell.angle_beta   90.00
_cell.angle_gamma   90.00
#
_symmetry.space_group_name_H-M   'P 1'
#
loop_
_entity.id
_entity.type
_entity.pdbx_description
1 polymer ?
#
loop_
_entity_poly.entity_id
_entity_poly.type
_entity_poly.pdbx_seq_one_letter_code
_entity_poly.pdbx_strand_id
1 'polypeptide(L)'
;PQPRARSAGYDNIAYHSLDMCEDFYRDMREKAATITDRNVYGMMLGDVVHENMSLYTDYLEGLKTLGFPMFNILGNHDNDYTASNDTDGRRKFEQHLGPTYYSFNLGRQHYVVLDNLIMKLDSNSQLRDYDQGLTEEVWQWLQNDLMYVDRSTTIMLAAHSPMFMGINMAERSNNTQNHRSDYAALFSKYSKVHAWAGHAHTTFNYVYPESSNLKNIEVHTVARSTGELWTNEYAINGTPRGYTVVEVDGDDISWYFKPTLYQRNGFTGKTSPQPEYKHRDYDFDDDGVARLRRDGSALTESYQMKVYKPGQYNNTYDEMIAGNATNKYVYVNVFLWDDKWEKPKYNGTTMTKVGYKDAYSLSAYEINNHYYTYGYKLAGGNEYGPGGGNIHTIFRAYE
;
A
#
# COMPACT_ATOMS: atom_id res chain seq x y z
N PRO A 1 -7.42 -4.03 -2.64
CA PRO A 1 -7.15 -5.38 -3.15
C PRO A 1 -7.08 -5.31 -4.66
N GLN A 2 -6.33 -6.19 -5.28
CA GLN A 2 -6.24 -6.30 -6.74
C GLN A 2 -6.58 -7.71 -7.16
N PRO A 3 -7.84 -8.17 -7.12
CA PRO A 3 -8.18 -9.51 -7.58
C PRO A 3 -7.83 -9.65 -9.07
N ARG A 4 -7.29 -10.79 -9.40
CA ARG A 4 -6.95 -11.19 -10.75
C ARG A 4 -7.62 -12.49 -11.09
N ALA A 5 -8.20 -12.59 -12.27
CA ALA A 5 -8.72 -13.85 -12.76
C ALA A 5 -7.58 -14.89 -12.90
N ARG A 6 -7.88 -16.15 -12.57
CA ARG A 6 -6.97 -17.26 -12.86
C ARG A 6 -6.66 -17.29 -14.34
N SER A 7 -5.40 -17.28 -14.70
CA SER A 7 -4.95 -17.60 -16.05
C SER A 7 -4.02 -18.80 -15.99
N ALA A 8 -4.07 -19.64 -17.00
CA ALA A 8 -3.36 -20.92 -17.06
C ALA A 8 -1.82 -20.85 -16.83
N GLY A 9 -1.22 -19.68 -16.91
CA GLY A 9 0.20 -19.47 -16.62
C GLY A 9 0.51 -19.06 -15.18
N TYR A 10 -0.51 -18.78 -14.36
CA TYR A 10 -0.36 -18.29 -12.98
C TYR A 10 -0.96 -19.22 -11.93
N ASP A 11 -1.66 -20.29 -12.35
CA ASP A 11 -2.31 -21.22 -11.43
C ASP A 11 -1.34 -21.95 -10.49
N ASN A 12 -0.07 -22.03 -10.87
CA ASN A 12 0.98 -22.66 -10.05
C ASN A 12 1.80 -21.65 -9.25
N ILE A 13 1.56 -20.37 -9.36
CA ILE A 13 2.52 -19.33 -8.96
C ILE A 13 1.90 -18.30 -8.01
N ALA A 14 0.65 -17.95 -8.24
CA ALA A 14 0.03 -16.86 -7.54
C ALA A 14 -0.88 -17.38 -6.45
N TYR A 15 -0.89 -16.64 -5.36
CA TYR A 15 -2.03 -16.66 -4.44
C TYR A 15 -3.31 -16.55 -5.23
N HIS A 16 -4.32 -17.26 -4.81
CA HIS A 16 -5.64 -17.00 -5.33
C HIS A 16 -6.08 -15.63 -4.83
N SER A 17 -5.99 -14.63 -5.69
CA SER A 17 -6.16 -13.23 -5.29
C SER A 17 -7.56 -12.94 -4.69
N LEU A 18 -8.59 -13.67 -5.13
CA LEU A 18 -9.92 -13.57 -4.55
C LEU A 18 -9.97 -14.08 -3.10
N ASP A 19 -9.28 -15.19 -2.79
CA ASP A 19 -9.20 -15.71 -1.42
C ASP A 19 -8.47 -14.71 -0.51
N MET A 20 -7.43 -14.05 -1.04
CA MET A 20 -6.71 -13.00 -0.32
C MET A 20 -7.61 -11.78 -0.04
N CYS A 21 -8.46 -11.42 -0.99
CA CYS A 21 -9.45 -10.36 -0.79
C CYS A 21 -10.48 -10.75 0.28
N GLU A 22 -10.94 -12.00 0.28
CA GLU A 22 -11.87 -12.51 1.27
C GLU A 22 -11.29 -12.44 2.69
N ASP A 23 -10.04 -12.86 2.89
CA ASP A 23 -9.35 -12.75 4.16
C ASP A 23 -9.22 -11.30 4.62
N PHE A 24 -8.93 -10.41 3.69
CA PHE A 24 -8.83 -8.98 3.94
C PHE A 24 -10.18 -8.37 4.34
N TYR A 25 -11.26 -8.69 3.64
CA TYR A 25 -12.62 -8.24 4.00
C TYR A 25 -13.06 -8.78 5.35
N ARG A 26 -12.75 -10.04 5.63
CA ARG A 26 -13.03 -10.66 6.92
C ARG A 26 -12.33 -9.93 8.04
N ASP A 27 -11.05 -9.65 7.90
CA ASP A 27 -10.26 -8.95 8.91
C ASP A 27 -10.79 -7.52 9.15
N MET A 28 -11.09 -6.77 8.09
CA MET A 28 -11.65 -5.42 8.21
C MET A 28 -13.01 -5.43 8.92
N ARG A 29 -13.89 -6.39 8.59
CA ARG A 29 -15.19 -6.54 9.25
C ARG A 29 -15.05 -6.85 10.73
N GLU A 30 -14.16 -7.78 11.08
CA GLU A 30 -13.89 -8.15 12.47
C GLU A 30 -13.31 -6.96 13.25
N LYS A 31 -12.39 -6.19 12.65
CA LYS A 31 -11.87 -4.95 13.25
C LYS A 31 -12.98 -3.93 13.45
N ALA A 32 -13.78 -3.66 12.44
CA ALA A 32 -14.87 -2.71 12.50
C ALA A 32 -15.88 -3.07 13.61
N ALA A 33 -16.17 -4.35 13.80
CA ALA A 33 -17.07 -4.84 14.83
C ALA A 33 -16.57 -4.55 16.27
N THR A 34 -15.28 -4.30 16.45
CA THR A 34 -14.73 -3.91 17.77
C THR A 34 -14.93 -2.42 18.09
N ILE A 35 -15.30 -1.62 17.09
CA ILE A 35 -15.46 -0.17 17.20
C ILE A 35 -16.94 0.14 17.40
N THR A 36 -17.32 0.55 18.61
CA THR A 36 -18.73 0.75 19.00
C THR A 36 -19.08 2.20 19.34
N ASP A 37 -18.09 3.07 19.45
CA ASP A 37 -18.21 4.44 19.92
C ASP A 37 -18.12 5.50 18.81
N ARG A 38 -17.85 5.09 17.59
CA ARG A 38 -17.68 5.99 16.42
C ARG A 38 -18.10 5.32 15.11
N ASN A 39 -18.28 6.12 14.07
CA ASN A 39 -18.56 5.62 12.74
C ASN A 39 -17.31 5.04 12.07
N VAL A 40 -17.50 3.98 11.30
CA VAL A 40 -16.44 3.34 10.50
C VAL A 40 -16.72 3.56 9.03
N TYR A 41 -15.70 3.94 8.30
CA TYR A 41 -15.68 4.09 6.84
C TYR A 41 -14.40 3.50 6.31
N GLY A 42 -14.40 3.04 5.07
CA GLY A 42 -13.19 2.58 4.40
C GLY A 42 -12.93 3.31 3.10
N MET A 43 -11.67 3.35 2.67
CA MET A 43 -11.25 3.87 1.38
C MET A 43 -10.32 2.87 0.69
N MET A 44 -10.64 2.50 -0.55
CA MET A 44 -9.75 1.72 -1.42
C MET A 44 -9.03 2.67 -2.36
N LEU A 45 -7.72 2.79 -2.21
CA LEU A 45 -6.90 3.76 -2.92
C LEU A 45 -6.51 3.31 -4.34
N GLY A 46 -7.46 2.75 -5.07
CA GLY A 46 -7.31 2.34 -6.45
C GLY A 46 -6.75 0.93 -6.65
N ASP A 47 -6.69 0.51 -7.91
CA ASP A 47 -6.34 -0.84 -8.32
C ASP A 47 -7.22 -1.87 -7.60
N VAL A 48 -8.53 -1.63 -7.62
CA VAL A 48 -9.50 -2.51 -6.94
C VAL A 48 -9.69 -3.82 -7.69
N VAL A 49 -9.40 -3.84 -8.99
CA VAL A 49 -9.25 -5.05 -9.82
C VAL A 49 -7.93 -4.97 -10.60
N HIS A 50 -7.56 -6.02 -11.31
CA HIS A 50 -6.37 -6.01 -12.17
C HIS A 50 -6.76 -6.34 -13.61
N GLU A 51 -6.97 -5.31 -14.43
CA GLU A 51 -7.18 -5.38 -15.88
C GLU A 51 -8.37 -6.24 -16.32
N ASN A 52 -9.17 -6.76 -15.40
CA ASN A 52 -10.33 -7.57 -15.69
C ASN A 52 -11.58 -7.00 -15.02
N MET A 53 -12.31 -6.24 -15.79
CA MET A 53 -13.51 -5.53 -15.33
C MET A 53 -14.67 -6.46 -14.88
N SER A 54 -14.66 -7.72 -15.28
CA SER A 54 -15.65 -8.70 -14.78
C SER A 54 -15.52 -8.95 -13.28
N LEU A 55 -14.34 -8.71 -12.69
CA LEU A 55 -14.08 -8.87 -11.26
C LEU A 55 -14.70 -7.78 -10.39
N TYR A 56 -15.29 -6.72 -10.97
CA TYR A 56 -16.06 -5.76 -10.19
C TYR A 56 -17.24 -6.40 -9.46
N THR A 57 -17.85 -7.43 -10.04
CA THR A 57 -18.92 -8.18 -9.37
C THR A 57 -18.40 -8.84 -8.10
N ASP A 58 -17.30 -9.60 -8.18
CA ASP A 58 -16.70 -10.28 -7.03
C ASP A 58 -16.22 -9.25 -5.98
N TYR A 59 -15.64 -8.14 -6.43
CA TYR A 59 -15.24 -7.04 -5.55
C TYR A 59 -16.44 -6.47 -4.79
N LEU A 60 -17.53 -6.14 -5.48
CA LEU A 60 -18.73 -5.59 -4.86
C LEU A 60 -19.40 -6.58 -3.90
N GLU A 61 -19.43 -7.88 -4.23
CA GLU A 61 -19.92 -8.90 -3.29
C GLU A 61 -19.06 -8.95 -2.02
N GLY A 62 -17.74 -8.84 -2.16
CA GLY A 62 -16.85 -8.73 -1.01
C GLY A 62 -17.14 -7.49 -0.16
N LEU A 63 -17.32 -6.31 -0.76
CA LEU A 63 -17.64 -5.07 -0.05
C LEU A 63 -18.96 -5.17 0.73
N LYS A 64 -19.99 -5.88 0.22
CA LYS A 64 -21.26 -6.07 0.93
C LYS A 64 -21.09 -6.80 2.27
N THR A 65 -20.01 -7.56 2.41
CA THR A 65 -19.74 -8.29 3.67
C THR A 65 -19.19 -7.42 4.78
N LEU A 66 -18.72 -6.20 4.49
CA LEU A 66 -17.99 -5.36 5.45
C LEU A 66 -18.88 -4.79 6.56
N GLY A 67 -20.12 -4.42 6.23
CA GLY A 67 -21.05 -3.81 7.17
C GLY A 67 -20.83 -2.31 7.41
N PHE A 68 -19.93 -1.66 6.65
CA PHE A 68 -19.69 -0.22 6.66
C PHE A 68 -19.42 0.30 5.23
N PRO A 69 -19.61 1.60 4.96
CA PRO A 69 -19.42 2.18 3.64
C PRO A 69 -17.96 2.16 3.19
N MET A 70 -17.75 1.90 1.89
CA MET A 70 -16.45 1.97 1.25
C MET A 70 -16.46 3.02 0.13
N PHE A 71 -15.49 3.93 0.18
CA PHE A 71 -15.19 4.86 -0.90
C PHE A 71 -14.13 4.28 -1.81
N ASN A 72 -14.32 4.39 -3.13
CA ASN A 72 -13.41 3.79 -4.10
C ASN A 72 -12.73 4.87 -4.93
N ILE A 73 -11.43 4.69 -5.17
CA ILE A 73 -10.60 5.55 -5.99
C ILE A 73 -10.20 4.74 -7.23
N LEU A 74 -10.20 5.36 -8.39
CA LEU A 74 -9.75 4.75 -9.64
C LEU A 74 -8.22 4.58 -9.63
N GLY A 75 -7.74 3.38 -9.96
CA GLY A 75 -6.33 3.10 -10.22
C GLY A 75 -6.06 2.82 -11.70
N ASN A 76 -4.78 2.71 -12.10
CA ASN A 76 -4.45 2.45 -13.49
C ASN A 76 -4.94 1.06 -13.96
N HIS A 77 -4.96 0.06 -13.09
CA HIS A 77 -5.45 -1.29 -13.42
C HIS A 77 -6.99 -1.41 -13.41
N ASP A 78 -7.70 -0.38 -13.03
CA ASP A 78 -9.16 -0.32 -13.02
C ASP A 78 -9.75 0.18 -14.34
N ASN A 79 -8.91 0.56 -15.29
CA ASN A 79 -9.32 1.03 -16.61
C ASN A 79 -9.53 -0.14 -17.60
N ASP A 80 -10.49 0.03 -18.49
CA ASP A 80 -10.71 -0.92 -19.59
C ASP A 80 -9.63 -0.72 -20.67
N TYR A 81 -8.67 -1.60 -20.70
CA TYR A 81 -7.56 -1.55 -21.66
C TYR A 81 -7.96 -1.71 -23.12
N THR A 82 -9.19 -2.13 -23.39
CA THR A 82 -9.71 -2.22 -24.74
C THR A 82 -10.34 -0.91 -25.24
N ALA A 83 -10.48 0.06 -24.34
CA ALA A 83 -10.99 1.39 -24.69
C ALA A 83 -9.98 2.18 -25.53
N SER A 84 -10.48 3.15 -26.28
CA SER A 84 -9.65 3.95 -27.19
C SER A 84 -9.13 5.25 -26.59
N ASN A 85 -9.62 5.64 -25.41
CA ASN A 85 -9.25 6.88 -24.74
C ASN A 85 -9.55 6.81 -23.23
N ASP A 86 -9.03 7.75 -22.48
CA ASP A 86 -9.15 7.88 -21.03
C ASP A 86 -10.60 7.87 -20.53
N THR A 87 -11.46 8.67 -21.13
CA THR A 87 -12.88 8.77 -20.73
C THR A 87 -13.62 7.44 -20.88
N ASP A 88 -13.38 6.72 -21.97
CA ASP A 88 -13.99 5.41 -22.19
C ASP A 88 -13.36 4.35 -21.28
N GLY A 89 -12.08 4.48 -20.96
CA GLY A 89 -11.36 3.57 -20.08
C GLY A 89 -11.96 3.47 -18.67
N ARG A 90 -12.33 4.58 -18.06
CA ARG A 90 -12.90 4.66 -16.72
C ARG A 90 -14.41 4.35 -16.65
N ARG A 91 -15.09 4.27 -17.78
CA ARG A 91 -16.57 4.13 -17.82
C ARG A 91 -17.10 2.92 -17.08
N LYS A 92 -16.41 1.77 -17.14
CA LYS A 92 -16.82 0.57 -16.41
C LYS A 92 -16.66 0.73 -14.89
N PHE A 93 -15.61 1.41 -14.45
CA PHE A 93 -15.46 1.78 -13.04
C PHE A 93 -16.64 2.66 -12.59
N GLU A 94 -16.95 3.70 -13.33
CA GLU A 94 -18.05 4.62 -13.03
C GLU A 94 -19.41 3.93 -12.93
N GLN A 95 -19.66 2.96 -13.80
CA GLN A 95 -20.90 2.18 -13.80
C GLN A 95 -21.07 1.29 -12.56
N HIS A 96 -19.97 0.81 -11.95
CA HIS A 96 -19.99 -0.12 -10.84
C HIS A 96 -19.74 0.55 -9.49
N LEU A 97 -18.85 1.53 -9.45
CA LEU A 97 -18.28 2.08 -8.23
C LEU A 97 -18.54 3.58 -8.05
N GLY A 98 -19.15 4.25 -9.03
CA GLY A 98 -19.46 5.66 -8.97
C GLY A 98 -18.38 6.56 -9.58
N PRO A 99 -18.44 7.87 -9.31
CA PRO A 99 -17.57 8.85 -9.95
C PRO A 99 -16.09 8.61 -9.60
N THR A 100 -15.19 9.00 -10.50
CA THR A 100 -13.74 8.84 -10.31
C THR A 100 -13.12 10.00 -9.52
N TYR A 101 -13.81 11.14 -9.44
CA TYR A 101 -13.44 12.25 -8.56
C TYR A 101 -14.70 12.82 -7.90
N TYR A 102 -14.59 13.12 -6.61
CA TYR A 102 -15.70 13.61 -5.79
C TYR A 102 -15.19 14.13 -4.44
N SER A 103 -16.04 14.83 -3.71
CA SER A 103 -15.76 15.30 -2.36
C SER A 103 -16.95 15.07 -1.42
N PHE A 104 -16.67 15.05 -0.15
CA PHE A 104 -17.68 14.95 0.92
C PHE A 104 -17.09 15.43 2.24
N ASN A 105 -17.98 15.73 3.21
CA ASN A 105 -17.57 16.09 4.55
C ASN A 105 -17.90 14.95 5.53
N LEU A 106 -16.93 14.58 6.35
CA LEU A 106 -17.13 13.73 7.52
C LEU A 106 -16.57 14.43 8.76
N GLY A 107 -17.43 14.69 9.71
CA GLY A 107 -17.06 15.50 10.88
C GLY A 107 -16.60 16.91 10.48
N ARG A 108 -15.38 17.26 10.84
CA ARG A 108 -14.78 18.57 10.53
C ARG A 108 -13.86 18.54 9.30
N GLN A 109 -13.62 17.36 8.76
CA GLN A 109 -12.70 17.17 7.62
C GLN A 109 -13.47 17.25 6.31
N HIS A 110 -12.81 17.83 5.32
CA HIS A 110 -13.24 17.79 3.93
C HIS A 110 -12.44 16.76 3.17
N TYR A 111 -13.11 15.74 2.66
CA TYR A 111 -12.52 14.64 1.90
C TYR A 111 -12.60 14.96 0.42
N VAL A 112 -11.45 14.82 -0.26
CA VAL A 112 -11.33 15.05 -1.70
C VAL A 112 -10.75 13.80 -2.33
N VAL A 113 -11.47 13.18 -3.23
CA VAL A 113 -11.01 12.05 -4.05
C VAL A 113 -10.73 12.55 -5.45
N LEU A 114 -9.55 12.23 -5.97
CA LEU A 114 -9.10 12.68 -7.29
C LEU A 114 -8.72 11.51 -8.19
N ASP A 115 -9.21 11.56 -9.41
CA ASP A 115 -8.63 10.83 -10.53
C ASP A 115 -7.37 11.56 -10.99
N ASN A 116 -6.21 10.95 -10.72
CA ASN A 116 -4.92 11.57 -11.01
C ASN A 116 -4.06 10.76 -12.01
N LEU A 117 -4.74 9.99 -12.85
CA LEU A 117 -4.15 9.21 -13.92
C LEU A 117 -4.83 9.55 -15.24
N ILE A 118 -4.06 9.95 -16.23
CA ILE A 118 -4.55 10.28 -17.57
C ILE A 118 -4.09 9.16 -18.50
N MET A 119 -4.99 8.22 -18.79
CA MET A 119 -4.66 7.02 -19.54
C MET A 119 -4.38 7.31 -21.01
N LYS A 120 -3.41 6.59 -21.56
CA LYS A 120 -2.97 6.70 -22.96
C LYS A 120 -2.81 5.32 -23.59
N LEU A 121 -2.88 5.28 -24.91
CA LEU A 121 -2.57 4.06 -25.65
C LEU A 121 -1.07 3.79 -25.62
N ASP A 122 -0.72 2.55 -25.31
CA ASP A 122 0.65 2.04 -25.42
C ASP A 122 1.03 1.72 -26.90
N SER A 123 2.25 1.21 -27.10
CA SER A 123 2.74 0.80 -28.42
C SER A 123 1.92 -0.33 -29.08
N ASN A 124 1.11 -1.04 -28.32
CA ASN A 124 0.23 -2.11 -28.78
C ASN A 124 -1.22 -1.64 -28.97
N SER A 125 -1.46 -0.33 -28.92
CA SER A 125 -2.79 0.28 -28.99
C SER A 125 -3.74 -0.17 -27.86
N GLN A 126 -3.18 -0.51 -26.68
CA GLN A 126 -3.93 -0.78 -25.48
C GLN A 126 -3.85 0.41 -24.54
N LEU A 127 -4.93 0.70 -23.82
CA LEU A 127 -5.01 1.83 -22.89
C LEU A 127 -4.27 1.49 -21.57
N ARG A 128 -2.94 1.36 -21.63
CA ARG A 128 -2.08 0.90 -20.55
C ARG A 128 -1.02 1.89 -20.09
N ASP A 129 -0.68 2.84 -20.94
CA ASP A 129 0.23 3.91 -20.58
C ASP A 129 -0.57 5.05 -19.92
N TYR A 130 0.09 5.91 -19.16
CA TYR A 130 -0.59 7.04 -18.51
C TYR A 130 0.40 8.15 -18.14
N ASP A 131 -0.13 9.36 -18.14
CA ASP A 131 0.49 10.49 -17.44
C ASP A 131 -0.11 10.62 -16.05
N GLN A 132 0.69 11.08 -15.11
CA GLN A 132 0.22 11.40 -13.77
C GLN A 132 -0.18 12.89 -13.70
N GLY A 133 -1.13 13.19 -12.84
CA GLY A 133 -1.64 14.53 -12.61
C GLY A 133 -3.13 14.64 -12.94
N LEU A 134 -3.63 15.86 -13.02
CA LEU A 134 -5.05 16.11 -13.23
C LEU A 134 -5.31 16.50 -14.69
N THR A 135 -6.44 16.05 -15.23
CA THR A 135 -6.98 16.65 -16.45
C THR A 135 -7.45 18.06 -16.16
N GLU A 136 -7.62 18.88 -17.20
CA GLU A 136 -8.18 20.24 -17.05
C GLU A 136 -9.56 20.21 -16.39
N GLU A 137 -10.39 19.22 -16.73
CA GLU A 137 -11.73 19.03 -16.15
C GLU A 137 -11.66 18.80 -14.63
N VAL A 138 -10.80 17.83 -14.18
CA VAL A 138 -10.63 17.53 -12.76
C VAL A 138 -10.00 18.70 -12.02
N TRP A 139 -9.07 19.43 -12.66
CA TRP A 139 -8.46 20.61 -12.07
C TRP A 139 -9.49 21.74 -11.87
N GLN A 140 -10.31 22.04 -12.85
CA GLN A 140 -11.37 23.05 -12.71
C GLN A 140 -12.40 22.67 -11.66
N TRP A 141 -12.80 21.39 -11.62
CA TRP A 141 -13.68 20.88 -10.59
C TRP A 141 -13.09 21.06 -9.19
N LEU A 142 -11.82 20.68 -8.99
CA LEU A 142 -11.13 20.81 -7.71
C LEU A 142 -11.06 22.27 -7.22
N GLN A 143 -10.79 23.21 -8.11
CA GLN A 143 -10.79 24.63 -7.78
C GLN A 143 -12.17 25.09 -7.31
N ASN A 144 -13.23 24.68 -8.01
CA ASN A 144 -14.61 25.04 -7.69
C ASN A 144 -15.05 24.44 -6.36
N ASP A 145 -14.72 23.17 -6.09
CA ASP A 145 -15.01 22.50 -4.84
C ASP A 145 -14.34 23.23 -3.65
N LEU A 146 -13.04 23.39 -3.73
CA LEU A 146 -12.25 23.98 -2.65
C LEU A 146 -12.48 25.49 -2.47
N MET A 147 -13.14 26.18 -3.40
CA MET A 147 -13.49 27.60 -3.24
C MET A 147 -14.45 27.83 -2.07
N TYR A 148 -15.27 26.86 -1.74
CA TYR A 148 -16.27 26.92 -0.66
C TYR A 148 -15.77 26.32 0.66
N VAL A 149 -14.55 25.78 0.71
CA VAL A 149 -13.97 25.16 1.90
C VAL A 149 -13.10 26.15 2.65
N ASP A 150 -13.37 26.34 3.94
CA ASP A 150 -12.58 27.22 4.80
C ASP A 150 -11.13 26.75 4.88
N ARG A 151 -10.19 27.70 4.86
CA ARG A 151 -8.75 27.41 4.89
C ARG A 151 -8.25 26.77 6.18
N SER A 152 -9.02 26.88 7.26
CA SER A 152 -8.75 26.19 8.53
C SER A 152 -9.20 24.74 8.52
N THR A 153 -10.01 24.31 7.55
CA THR A 153 -10.47 22.93 7.43
C THR A 153 -9.32 22.01 7.07
N THR A 154 -9.20 20.88 7.76
CA THR A 154 -8.27 19.82 7.38
C THR A 154 -8.78 19.10 6.14
N ILE A 155 -7.93 19.01 5.13
CA ILE A 155 -8.22 18.28 3.88
C ILE A 155 -7.70 16.85 3.98
N MET A 156 -8.58 15.90 3.73
CA MET A 156 -8.26 14.48 3.55
C MET A 156 -8.26 14.18 2.06
N LEU A 157 -7.11 14.34 1.43
CA LEU A 157 -6.93 14.12 0.00
C LEU A 157 -6.62 12.65 -0.26
N ALA A 158 -7.29 12.05 -1.21
CA ALA A 158 -7.05 10.68 -1.65
C ALA A 158 -6.94 10.60 -3.18
N ALA A 159 -5.90 9.95 -3.65
CA ALA A 159 -5.67 9.67 -5.06
C ALA A 159 -4.92 8.34 -5.20
N HIS A 160 -4.97 7.72 -6.39
CA HIS A 160 -4.27 6.46 -6.56
C HIS A 160 -2.74 6.63 -6.55
N SER A 161 -2.22 7.48 -7.41
CA SER A 161 -0.77 7.75 -7.46
C SER A 161 -0.37 8.87 -6.49
N PRO A 162 0.80 8.77 -5.82
CA PRO A 162 1.27 9.84 -4.95
C PRO A 162 1.38 11.17 -5.69
N MET A 163 0.71 12.22 -5.18
CA MET A 163 0.63 13.52 -5.85
C MET A 163 1.83 14.43 -5.59
N PHE A 164 2.36 14.41 -4.38
CA PHE A 164 3.40 15.32 -3.93
C PHE A 164 4.80 14.71 -3.97
N MET A 165 4.90 13.41 -3.67
CA MET A 165 6.15 12.67 -3.68
C MET A 165 6.15 11.61 -4.78
N GLY A 166 7.32 11.30 -5.33
CA GLY A 166 7.48 10.17 -6.24
C GLY A 166 7.45 8.82 -5.51
N ILE A 167 7.32 7.74 -6.26
CA ILE A 167 7.32 6.36 -5.75
C ILE A 167 8.53 6.07 -4.86
N ASN A 168 9.67 6.69 -5.16
CA ASN A 168 10.92 6.55 -4.44
C ASN A 168 11.15 7.67 -3.40
N MET A 169 10.10 8.34 -2.94
CA MET A 169 10.15 9.50 -2.04
C MET A 169 11.02 10.67 -2.51
N ALA A 170 11.36 10.73 -3.78
CA ALA A 170 11.95 11.93 -4.34
C ALA A 170 10.86 13.00 -4.45
N GLU A 171 11.12 14.18 -3.91
CA GLU A 171 10.22 15.31 -4.12
C GLU A 171 10.06 15.56 -5.62
N ARG A 172 8.83 15.66 -6.08
CA ARG A 172 8.55 15.99 -7.47
C ARG A 172 8.73 17.49 -7.66
N SER A 173 9.97 17.89 -7.88
CA SER A 173 10.33 19.30 -8.07
C SER A 173 10.00 19.85 -9.46
N ASN A 174 9.86 18.95 -10.43
CA ASN A 174 9.61 19.34 -11.82
C ASN A 174 8.25 18.81 -12.29
N ASN A 175 7.48 19.66 -12.92
CA ASN A 175 6.18 19.49 -13.59
C ASN A 175 6.04 18.23 -14.48
N THR A 176 6.39 17.06 -13.99
CA THR A 176 6.13 15.82 -14.72
C THR A 176 4.69 15.33 -14.57
N GLN A 177 3.93 15.93 -13.65
CA GLN A 177 2.50 15.71 -13.48
C GLN A 177 1.73 16.93 -13.93
N ASN A 178 0.64 16.72 -14.68
CA ASN A 178 -0.25 17.78 -15.10
C ASN A 178 -0.81 18.53 -13.89
N HIS A 179 -0.80 19.85 -13.95
CA HIS A 179 -1.21 20.75 -12.86
C HIS A 179 -0.48 20.61 -11.54
N ARG A 180 0.72 19.98 -11.52
CA ARG A 180 1.47 19.72 -10.27
C ARG A 180 1.74 20.99 -9.46
N SER A 181 2.21 22.06 -10.10
CA SER A 181 2.46 23.34 -9.43
C SER A 181 1.18 24.00 -8.95
N ASP A 182 0.10 23.85 -9.71
CA ASP A 182 -1.16 24.51 -9.45
C ASP A 182 -1.87 23.90 -8.24
N TYR A 183 -2.02 22.56 -8.21
CA TYR A 183 -2.65 21.92 -7.06
C TYR A 183 -1.76 21.98 -5.80
N ALA A 184 -0.44 21.97 -5.92
CA ALA A 184 0.44 22.18 -4.79
C ALA A 184 0.27 23.59 -4.19
N ALA A 185 0.18 24.63 -5.03
CA ALA A 185 -0.09 25.99 -4.60
C ALA A 185 -1.50 26.14 -4.02
N LEU A 186 -2.49 25.36 -4.50
CA LEU A 186 -3.85 25.38 -3.98
C LEU A 186 -3.89 24.77 -2.56
N PHE A 187 -3.36 23.55 -2.39
CA PHE A 187 -3.37 22.85 -1.11
C PHE A 187 -2.47 23.49 -0.05
N SER A 188 -1.39 24.20 -0.44
CA SER A 188 -0.55 24.93 0.49
C SER A 188 -1.27 26.07 1.25
N LYS A 189 -2.47 26.47 0.77
CA LYS A 189 -3.29 27.51 1.43
C LYS A 189 -4.12 26.98 2.61
N TYR A 190 -4.24 25.67 2.78
CA TYR A 190 -5.01 25.06 3.87
C TYR A 190 -4.13 24.87 5.11
N SER A 191 -4.74 24.87 6.28
CA SER A 191 -4.00 24.69 7.54
C SER A 191 -3.33 23.32 7.62
N LYS A 192 -3.98 22.27 7.11
CA LYS A 192 -3.48 20.91 7.13
C LYS A 192 -4.05 20.08 5.98
N VAL A 193 -3.22 19.27 5.35
CA VAL A 193 -3.58 18.34 4.28
C VAL A 193 -2.93 16.99 4.55
N HIS A 194 -3.74 15.95 4.65
CA HIS A 194 -3.26 14.56 4.60
C HIS A 194 -3.51 14.00 3.21
N ALA A 195 -2.45 13.66 2.49
CA ALA A 195 -2.51 13.15 1.13
C ALA A 195 -2.22 11.65 1.12
N TRP A 196 -3.27 10.85 0.95
CA TRP A 196 -3.24 9.40 0.96
C TRP A 196 -3.15 8.83 -0.45
N ALA A 197 -2.25 7.85 -0.67
CA ALA A 197 -2.07 7.21 -1.97
C ALA A 197 -1.71 5.72 -1.85
N GLY A 198 -1.94 4.99 -2.94
CA GLY A 198 -1.49 3.62 -3.18
C GLY A 198 -0.36 3.58 -4.21
N HIS A 199 -0.51 2.76 -5.25
CA HIS A 199 0.31 2.69 -6.47
C HIS A 199 1.78 2.34 -6.30
N ALA A 200 2.45 2.85 -5.28
CA ALA A 200 3.90 2.70 -5.09
C ALA A 200 4.32 1.30 -4.63
N HIS A 201 3.39 0.47 -4.16
CA HIS A 201 3.63 -0.85 -3.57
C HIS A 201 4.61 -0.85 -2.39
N THR A 202 4.89 0.33 -1.85
CA THR A 202 5.72 0.54 -0.67
C THR A 202 5.00 1.45 0.30
N THR A 203 5.28 1.31 1.59
CA THR A 203 4.75 2.23 2.59
C THR A 203 5.75 3.33 2.88
N PHE A 204 5.28 4.54 2.91
CA PHE A 204 6.05 5.66 3.47
C PHE A 204 5.11 6.77 3.92
N ASN A 205 5.53 7.50 4.93
CA ASN A 205 4.97 8.78 5.30
C ASN A 205 6.06 9.85 5.14
N TYR A 206 5.66 11.02 4.70
CA TYR A 206 6.58 12.13 4.52
C TYR A 206 5.96 13.44 4.97
N VAL A 207 6.72 14.17 5.77
CA VAL A 207 6.38 15.49 6.26
C VAL A 207 7.38 16.48 5.68
N TYR A 208 6.89 17.50 5.00
CA TYR A 208 7.75 18.53 4.47
C TYR A 208 8.41 19.33 5.61
N PRO A 209 9.68 19.75 5.45
CA PRO A 209 10.35 20.57 6.46
C PRO A 209 9.67 21.94 6.60
N GLU A 210 9.82 22.58 7.75
CA GLU A 210 9.23 23.89 8.06
C GLU A 210 9.60 25.00 7.08
N SER A 211 10.74 24.86 6.38
CA SER A 211 11.17 25.77 5.33
C SER A 211 10.43 25.61 4.01
N SER A 212 9.68 24.53 3.83
CA SER A 212 8.93 24.25 2.61
C SER A 212 7.60 25.02 2.57
N ASN A 213 7.20 25.43 1.37
CA ASN A 213 5.85 25.95 1.13
C ASN A 213 4.76 24.89 1.30
N LEU A 214 5.14 23.61 1.34
CA LEU A 214 4.24 22.46 1.48
C LEU A 214 4.28 21.86 2.90
N LYS A 215 4.80 22.58 3.89
CA LYS A 215 4.96 22.12 5.28
C LYS A 215 3.64 21.70 5.97
N ASN A 216 2.52 22.17 5.46
CA ASN A 216 1.17 21.80 5.90
C ASN A 216 0.67 20.48 5.29
N ILE A 217 1.43 19.88 4.35
CA ILE A 217 1.06 18.67 3.64
C ILE A 217 1.82 17.48 4.22
N GLU A 218 1.07 16.46 4.56
CA GLU A 218 1.56 15.19 5.05
C GLU A 218 1.20 14.09 4.05
N VAL A 219 2.19 13.40 3.52
CA VAL A 219 2.01 12.40 2.47
C VAL A 219 2.04 11.01 3.07
N HIS A 220 1.06 10.20 2.72
CA HIS A 220 0.90 8.83 3.19
C HIS A 220 0.74 7.89 2.00
N THR A 221 1.64 6.92 1.89
CA THR A 221 1.50 5.84 0.91
C THR A 221 1.30 4.53 1.65
N VAL A 222 0.19 3.86 1.36
CA VAL A 222 -0.25 2.68 2.09
C VAL A 222 0.23 1.38 1.45
N ALA A 223 0.29 0.33 2.25
CA ALA A 223 0.66 -1.00 1.80
C ALA A 223 -0.35 -1.59 0.81
N ARG A 224 0.14 -2.46 -0.06
CA ARG A 224 -0.68 -3.31 -0.91
C ARG A 224 -1.32 -4.42 -0.08
N SER A 225 -2.62 -4.51 -0.06
CA SER A 225 -3.35 -5.49 0.76
C SER A 225 -3.19 -6.95 0.30
N THR A 226 -2.77 -7.17 -0.95
CA THR A 226 -2.56 -8.50 -1.54
C THR A 226 -1.09 -8.93 -1.59
N GLY A 227 -0.19 -8.18 -0.98
CA GLY A 227 1.25 -8.43 -1.11
C GLY A 227 1.80 -8.13 -2.50
N GLU A 228 3.09 -8.39 -2.73
CA GLU A 228 3.71 -8.06 -4.02
C GLU A 228 3.29 -9.06 -5.09
N LEU A 229 2.59 -8.56 -6.10
CA LEU A 229 2.16 -9.28 -7.32
C LEU A 229 1.52 -10.66 -7.05
N TRP A 230 0.80 -10.82 -5.93
CA TRP A 230 0.15 -12.09 -5.52
C TRP A 230 1.11 -13.26 -5.32
N THR A 231 2.40 -13.01 -5.28
CA THR A 231 3.44 -14.05 -5.15
C THR A 231 4.08 -14.02 -3.78
N ASN A 232 3.76 -13.02 -2.99
CA ASN A 232 4.39 -12.78 -1.70
C ASN A 232 3.38 -12.15 -0.72
N GLU A 233 3.53 -12.44 0.55
CA GLU A 233 2.72 -11.87 1.63
C GLU A 233 3.20 -10.48 2.08
N TYR A 234 4.30 -10.00 1.52
CA TYR A 234 4.90 -8.71 1.84
C TYR A 234 4.80 -7.74 0.66
N ALA A 235 4.69 -6.47 0.99
CA ALA A 235 4.97 -5.38 0.06
C ALA A 235 6.48 -5.31 -0.24
N ILE A 236 6.86 -4.55 -1.27
CA ILE A 236 8.26 -4.39 -1.71
C ILE A 236 9.21 -3.99 -0.57
N ASN A 237 8.75 -3.22 0.40
CA ASN A 237 9.54 -2.77 1.54
C ASN A 237 9.50 -3.72 2.76
N GLY A 238 8.99 -4.94 2.60
CA GLY A 238 8.90 -5.92 3.68
C GLY A 238 7.74 -5.69 4.67
N THR A 239 6.84 -4.75 4.41
CA THR A 239 5.60 -4.60 5.18
C THR A 239 4.66 -5.75 4.86
N PRO A 240 4.13 -6.49 5.84
CA PRO A 240 3.20 -7.57 5.57
C PRO A 240 1.87 -7.07 4.99
N ARG A 241 1.05 -7.97 4.50
CA ARG A 241 -0.33 -7.67 4.10
C ARG A 241 -1.09 -7.03 5.24
N GLY A 242 -1.83 -5.99 4.91
CA GLY A 242 -2.61 -5.25 5.89
C GLY A 242 -3.18 -3.97 5.32
N TYR A 243 -3.58 -3.10 6.20
CA TYR A 243 -4.15 -1.80 5.87
C TYR A 243 -3.80 -0.75 6.94
N THR A 244 -4.06 0.49 6.62
CA THR A 244 -3.91 1.60 7.57
C THR A 244 -5.25 1.86 8.25
N VAL A 245 -5.23 1.91 9.57
CA VAL A 245 -6.35 2.43 10.35
C VAL A 245 -6.06 3.90 10.63
N VAL A 246 -7.02 4.76 10.30
CA VAL A 246 -6.95 6.20 10.57
C VAL A 246 -8.03 6.52 11.60
N GLU A 247 -7.63 7.11 12.71
CA GLU A 247 -8.53 7.58 13.76
C GLU A 247 -8.65 9.10 13.66
N VAL A 248 -9.88 9.59 13.61
CA VAL A 248 -10.20 11.01 13.52
C VAL A 248 -11.06 11.39 14.71
N ASP A 249 -10.53 12.26 15.56
CA ASP A 249 -11.25 12.82 16.72
C ASP A 249 -11.15 14.36 16.69
N GLY A 250 -12.17 14.98 16.14
CA GLY A 250 -12.16 16.42 15.89
C GLY A 250 -11.04 16.80 14.90
N ASP A 251 -10.03 17.53 15.37
CA ASP A 251 -8.87 17.95 14.57
C ASP A 251 -7.66 17.04 14.77
N ASP A 252 -7.75 16.10 15.71
CA ASP A 252 -6.72 15.11 15.96
C ASP A 252 -6.86 13.92 14.99
N ILE A 253 -5.82 13.68 14.22
CA ILE A 253 -5.76 12.60 13.24
C ILE A 253 -4.52 11.77 13.56
N SER A 254 -4.74 10.48 13.79
CA SER A 254 -3.69 9.51 14.02
C SER A 254 -3.89 8.27 13.16
N TRP A 255 -2.84 7.50 12.96
CA TRP A 255 -2.89 6.29 12.15
C TRP A 255 -1.90 5.25 12.63
N TYR A 256 -2.20 3.99 12.30
CA TYR A 256 -1.31 2.87 12.53
C TYR A 256 -1.51 1.80 11.48
N PHE A 257 -0.51 0.95 11.32
CA PHE A 257 -0.60 -0.22 10.46
C PHE A 257 -1.41 -1.31 11.16
N LYS A 258 -2.35 -1.92 10.44
CA LYS A 258 -3.09 -3.09 10.90
C LYS A 258 -2.75 -4.28 10.00
N PRO A 259 -1.99 -5.27 10.50
CA PRO A 259 -1.75 -6.49 9.73
C PRO A 259 -3.05 -7.25 9.53
N THR A 260 -3.25 -7.85 8.38
CA THR A 260 -4.31 -8.82 8.19
C THR A 260 -4.00 -10.04 9.05
N LEU A 261 -4.88 -10.38 9.99
CA LEU A 261 -4.67 -11.50 10.91
C LEU A 261 -4.79 -12.87 10.22
N TYR A 262 -5.37 -12.88 9.03
CA TYR A 262 -5.50 -14.03 8.16
C TYR A 262 -4.48 -13.92 7.03
N GLN A 263 -3.31 -14.51 7.22
CA GLN A 263 -2.25 -14.53 6.23
C GLN A 263 -2.23 -15.92 5.57
N ARG A 264 -2.32 -15.99 4.25
CA ARG A 264 -2.23 -17.25 3.51
C ARG A 264 -0.81 -17.45 3.00
N ASN A 265 -0.36 -18.71 2.93
CA ASN A 265 0.80 -19.02 2.10
C ASN A 265 0.39 -18.89 0.62
N GLY A 266 1.29 -18.73 -0.30
CA GLY A 266 1.00 -18.45 -1.72
C GLY A 266 0.24 -19.55 -2.47
N PHE A 267 -0.21 -20.60 -1.80
CA PHE A 267 -0.83 -21.75 -2.43
C PHE A 267 -2.21 -21.96 -1.85
N THR A 268 -3.21 -21.82 -2.68
CA THR A 268 -4.56 -22.23 -2.39
C THR A 268 -4.71 -23.70 -2.72
N GLY A 269 -5.06 -24.49 -1.73
CA GLY A 269 -5.33 -25.90 -1.89
C GLY A 269 -4.22 -26.81 -1.34
N LYS A 270 -4.61 -28.04 -1.09
CA LYS A 270 -3.84 -29.09 -0.40
C LYS A 270 -2.57 -29.56 -1.13
N THR A 271 -2.26 -28.99 -2.27
CA THR A 271 -1.10 -29.36 -3.10
C THR A 271 -0.18 -28.18 -3.30
N SER A 272 0.51 -27.77 -2.24
CA SER A 272 1.73 -26.98 -2.42
C SER A 272 2.73 -27.82 -3.23
N PRO A 273 3.32 -27.33 -4.32
CA PRO A 273 4.39 -28.07 -5.01
C PRO A 273 5.63 -28.25 -4.13
N GLN A 274 5.71 -27.60 -2.98
CA GLN A 274 6.78 -27.74 -1.99
C GLN A 274 6.18 -27.86 -0.58
N PRO A 275 5.72 -29.06 -0.21
CA PRO A 275 5.06 -29.32 1.08
C PRO A 275 6.00 -29.07 2.30
N GLU A 276 7.31 -29.10 2.10
CA GLU A 276 8.31 -28.81 3.11
C GLU A 276 8.51 -27.31 3.38
N TYR A 277 7.94 -26.45 2.55
CA TYR A 277 8.11 -25.02 2.72
C TYR A 277 7.13 -24.46 3.73
N LYS A 278 7.66 -23.89 4.78
CA LYS A 278 6.90 -23.12 5.78
C LYS A 278 7.32 -21.67 5.74
N HIS A 279 6.34 -20.79 5.75
CA HIS A 279 6.57 -19.37 5.92
C HIS A 279 7.34 -19.10 7.21
N ARG A 280 8.32 -18.20 7.20
CA ARG A 280 9.22 -18.03 8.35
C ARG A 280 8.58 -17.39 9.57
N ASP A 281 7.62 -16.51 9.35
CA ASP A 281 7.01 -15.72 10.42
C ASP A 281 5.64 -16.23 10.86
N TYR A 282 5.08 -17.18 10.12
CA TYR A 282 3.73 -17.67 10.35
C TYR A 282 3.69 -19.21 10.34
N ASP A 283 2.85 -19.77 11.18
CA ASP A 283 2.41 -21.15 11.07
C ASP A 283 1.05 -21.19 10.37
N PHE A 284 0.93 -22.00 9.35
CA PHE A 284 -0.26 -22.14 8.55
C PHE A 284 -1.02 -23.40 8.96
N ASP A 285 -2.36 -23.30 9.04
CA ASP A 285 -3.25 -24.44 9.18
C ASP A 285 -3.36 -25.24 7.86
N ASP A 286 -4.16 -26.30 7.86
CA ASP A 286 -4.36 -27.18 6.68
C ASP A 286 -4.98 -26.45 5.49
N ASP A 287 -5.68 -25.36 5.74
CA ASP A 287 -6.27 -24.49 4.73
C ASP A 287 -5.28 -23.40 4.22
N GLY A 288 -4.07 -23.39 4.76
CA GLY A 288 -3.03 -22.40 4.41
C GLY A 288 -3.26 -21.03 5.02
N VAL A 289 -4.00 -20.94 6.12
CA VAL A 289 -4.29 -19.68 6.81
C VAL A 289 -3.45 -19.59 8.08
N ALA A 290 -2.66 -18.54 8.20
CA ALA A 290 -1.86 -18.29 9.40
C ALA A 290 -2.73 -17.77 10.54
N ARG A 291 -2.52 -18.34 11.72
CA ARG A 291 -3.17 -17.93 12.97
C ARG A 291 -2.17 -17.42 13.99
N LEU A 292 -0.97 -17.98 13.97
CA LEU A 292 0.07 -17.70 14.93
C LEU A 292 1.38 -17.40 14.20
N ARG A 293 2.23 -16.63 14.85
CA ARG A 293 3.62 -16.50 14.42
C ARG A 293 4.39 -17.78 14.74
N ARG A 294 5.50 -18.02 14.02
CA ARG A 294 6.35 -19.21 14.23
C ARG A 294 6.88 -19.39 15.64
N ASP A 295 7.07 -18.30 16.37
CA ASP A 295 7.48 -18.32 17.77
C ASP A 295 6.32 -18.67 18.75
N GLY A 296 5.15 -19.03 18.22
CA GLY A 296 3.95 -19.34 19.00
C GLY A 296 3.19 -18.14 19.49
N SER A 297 3.63 -16.91 19.19
CA SER A 297 2.89 -15.72 19.55
C SER A 297 1.69 -15.51 18.63
N ALA A 298 0.59 -15.01 19.19
CA ALA A 298 -0.59 -14.68 18.40
C ALA A 298 -0.29 -13.54 17.41
N LEU A 299 -0.73 -13.70 16.17
CA LEU A 299 -0.74 -12.61 15.20
C LEU A 299 -1.81 -11.60 15.64
N THR A 300 -1.38 -10.43 16.07
CA THR A 300 -2.23 -9.37 16.63
C THR A 300 -1.94 -8.02 16.01
N GLU A 301 -2.79 -7.04 16.32
CA GLU A 301 -2.58 -5.64 15.92
C GLU A 301 -1.29 -5.03 16.47
N SER A 302 -0.70 -5.61 17.51
CA SER A 302 0.59 -5.17 18.04
C SER A 302 1.79 -5.51 17.14
N TYR A 303 1.60 -6.27 16.07
CA TYR A 303 2.64 -6.55 15.09
C TYR A 303 2.87 -5.32 14.19
N GLN A 304 3.61 -4.36 14.74
CA GLN A 304 3.90 -3.08 14.11
C GLN A 304 5.31 -3.01 13.51
N MET A 305 6.12 -4.02 13.76
CA MET A 305 7.50 -4.06 13.27
C MET A 305 8.03 -5.48 13.18
N LYS A 306 9.00 -5.67 12.29
CA LYS A 306 9.80 -6.89 12.21
C LYS A 306 11.23 -6.64 12.68
N VAL A 307 11.73 -7.52 13.54
CA VAL A 307 13.09 -7.45 14.10
C VAL A 307 13.96 -8.51 13.45
N TYR A 308 15.14 -8.11 12.98
CA TYR A 308 16.17 -8.97 12.39
C TYR A 308 17.39 -8.96 13.31
N LYS A 309 17.67 -10.09 13.96
CA LYS A 309 18.81 -10.24 14.86
C LYS A 309 19.97 -10.97 14.17
N PRO A 310 21.24 -10.63 14.47
CA PRO A 310 22.39 -11.36 13.98
C PRO A 310 22.29 -12.84 14.31
N GLY A 311 22.69 -13.71 13.37
CA GLY A 311 22.70 -15.16 13.55
C GLY A 311 21.32 -15.84 13.64
N GLN A 312 20.23 -15.08 13.47
CA GLN A 312 18.87 -15.64 13.53
C GLN A 312 18.48 -16.40 12.25
N TYR A 313 19.21 -16.17 11.15
CA TYR A 313 18.96 -16.71 9.83
C TYR A 313 20.22 -17.36 9.26
N ASN A 314 20.17 -18.65 8.93
CA ASN A 314 21.31 -19.44 8.47
C ASN A 314 21.40 -19.53 6.96
N ASN A 315 21.57 -18.41 6.26
CA ASN A 315 21.77 -18.42 4.82
C ASN A 315 22.55 -17.21 4.33
N THR A 316 22.80 -17.14 3.03
CA THR A 316 23.56 -16.09 2.35
C THR A 316 23.10 -14.66 2.67
N TYR A 317 21.90 -14.50 3.19
CA TYR A 317 21.33 -13.22 3.56
C TYR A 317 21.77 -12.70 4.92
N ASP A 318 22.22 -13.59 5.81
CA ASP A 318 22.85 -13.16 7.08
C ASP A 318 24.09 -12.29 6.78
N GLU A 319 24.82 -12.60 5.72
CA GLU A 319 25.93 -11.77 5.25
C GLU A 319 25.46 -10.44 4.67
N MET A 320 24.33 -10.41 3.98
CA MET A 320 23.77 -9.17 3.43
C MET A 320 23.18 -8.25 4.51
N ILE A 321 22.49 -8.83 5.48
CA ILE A 321 21.89 -8.11 6.61
C ILE A 321 22.97 -7.69 7.61
N ALA A 322 23.89 -8.59 7.92
CA ALA A 322 24.94 -8.36 8.90
C ALA A 322 26.15 -7.62 8.34
N GLY A 323 26.26 -7.50 7.02
CA GLY A 323 27.41 -6.86 6.35
C GLY A 323 28.73 -7.57 6.64
N ASN A 324 28.70 -8.86 7.03
CA ASN A 324 29.81 -9.68 7.46
C ASN A 324 29.48 -10.35 8.80
N ALA A 325 29.89 -11.56 9.05
CA ALA A 325 29.67 -12.29 10.30
C ALA A 325 30.21 -11.58 11.58
N THR A 326 30.89 -10.47 11.41
CA THR A 326 31.39 -9.58 12.49
C THR A 326 30.46 -8.40 12.78
N ASN A 327 29.43 -8.14 11.97
CA ASN A 327 28.52 -7.02 12.16
C ASN A 327 27.38 -7.42 13.10
N LYS A 328 27.45 -6.95 14.32
CA LYS A 328 26.45 -7.19 15.37
C LYS A 328 25.35 -6.12 15.34
N TYR A 329 24.71 -5.91 14.18
CA TYR A 329 23.58 -5.00 14.12
C TYR A 329 22.26 -5.75 14.26
N VAL A 330 21.37 -5.18 15.05
CA VAL A 330 19.95 -5.49 15.06
C VAL A 330 19.26 -4.48 14.14
N TYR A 331 18.46 -4.96 13.19
CA TYR A 331 17.64 -4.15 12.32
C TYR A 331 16.17 -4.28 12.70
N VAL A 332 15.43 -3.21 12.50
CA VAL A 332 13.97 -3.18 12.70
C VAL A 332 13.32 -2.52 11.50
N ASN A 333 12.36 -3.20 10.88
CA ASN A 333 11.45 -2.61 9.92
C ASN A 333 10.18 -2.18 10.66
N VAL A 334 9.95 -0.88 10.81
CA VAL A 334 8.76 -0.33 11.44
C VAL A 334 7.73 -0.05 10.35
N PHE A 335 6.63 -0.81 10.37
CA PHE A 335 5.62 -0.70 9.33
C PHE A 335 4.92 0.66 9.38
N LEU A 336 4.76 1.30 8.21
CA LEU A 336 4.15 2.61 8.09
C LEU A 336 4.84 3.71 8.93
N TRP A 337 6.18 3.64 9.05
CA TRP A 337 6.95 4.61 9.83
C TRP A 337 6.63 6.05 9.42
N ASP A 338 6.50 6.93 10.41
CA ASP A 338 6.38 8.38 10.25
C ASP A 338 7.50 9.10 11.02
N ASP A 339 8.12 10.10 10.40
CA ASP A 339 9.23 10.84 11.01
C ASP A 339 8.80 11.70 12.22
N LYS A 340 7.49 11.87 12.46
CA LYS A 340 6.96 12.49 13.68
C LYS A 340 6.93 11.53 14.87
N TRP A 341 7.04 10.22 14.64
CA TRP A 341 7.02 9.23 15.71
C TRP A 341 8.35 9.16 16.45
N GLU A 342 8.30 8.71 17.71
CA GLU A 342 9.51 8.42 18.47
C GLU A 342 10.25 7.25 17.82
N LYS A 343 11.55 7.45 17.51
CA LYS A 343 12.39 6.41 16.91
C LYS A 343 12.44 5.17 17.79
N PRO A 344 12.47 3.96 17.20
CA PRO A 344 12.57 2.73 17.95
C PRO A 344 13.86 2.71 18.80
N LYS A 345 13.81 1.98 19.91
CA LYS A 345 14.93 1.80 20.82
C LYS A 345 15.29 0.33 20.93
N TYR A 346 16.57 0.03 21.01
CA TYR A 346 17.10 -1.28 21.31
C TYR A 346 17.95 -1.20 22.58
N ASN A 347 17.61 -1.99 23.61
CA ASN A 347 18.25 -1.93 24.93
C ASN A 347 18.40 -0.48 25.48
N GLY A 348 17.34 0.34 25.32
CA GLY A 348 17.32 1.74 25.77
C GLY A 348 18.04 2.73 24.85
N THR A 349 18.78 2.27 23.85
CA THR A 349 19.48 3.12 22.89
C THR A 349 18.61 3.40 21.66
N THR A 350 18.48 4.68 21.31
CA THR A 350 17.72 5.08 20.09
C THR A 350 18.40 4.53 18.84
N MET A 351 17.64 3.84 18.01
CA MET A 351 18.14 3.26 16.77
C MET A 351 18.34 4.32 15.68
N THR A 352 19.27 4.06 14.79
CA THR A 352 19.60 4.95 13.66
C THR A 352 18.84 4.47 12.42
N LYS A 353 18.16 5.40 11.74
CA LYS A 353 17.53 5.14 10.44
C LYS A 353 18.59 4.76 9.42
N VAL A 354 18.42 3.67 8.69
CA VAL A 354 19.41 3.20 7.72
C VAL A 354 19.19 3.83 6.35
N GLY A 355 20.28 3.95 5.59
CA GLY A 355 20.21 4.41 4.21
C GLY A 355 19.59 3.36 3.28
N TYR A 356 19.22 3.81 2.10
CA TYR A 356 18.54 3.04 1.06
C TYR A 356 19.17 1.66 0.79
N LYS A 357 20.50 1.59 0.68
CA LYS A 357 21.19 0.34 0.33
C LYS A 357 20.97 -0.78 1.36
N ASP A 358 21.07 -0.45 2.64
CA ASP A 358 20.89 -1.44 3.71
C ASP A 358 19.41 -1.84 3.82
N ALA A 359 18.51 -0.86 3.69
CA ALA A 359 17.07 -1.11 3.66
C ALA A 359 16.67 -1.98 2.47
N TYR A 360 17.26 -1.74 1.30
CA TYR A 360 17.06 -2.56 0.11
C TYR A 360 17.47 -4.03 0.34
N SER A 361 18.60 -4.26 0.98
CA SER A 361 19.09 -5.61 1.27
C SER A 361 18.13 -6.39 2.18
N LEU A 362 17.56 -5.75 3.19
CA LEU A 362 16.56 -6.37 4.06
C LEU A 362 15.26 -6.69 3.34
N SER A 363 14.79 -5.78 2.50
CA SER A 363 13.59 -6.01 1.70
C SER A 363 13.82 -7.09 0.65
N ALA A 364 15.00 -7.11 0.01
CA ALA A 364 15.39 -8.17 -0.90
C ALA A 364 15.39 -9.53 -0.20
N TYR A 365 15.85 -9.58 1.05
CA TYR A 365 15.80 -10.80 1.85
C TYR A 365 14.37 -11.32 2.00
N GLU A 366 13.43 -10.48 2.41
CA GLU A 366 12.04 -10.88 2.60
C GLU A 366 11.41 -11.36 1.29
N ILE A 367 11.53 -10.58 0.23
CA ILE A 367 10.93 -10.88 -1.07
C ILE A 367 11.60 -12.12 -1.68
N ASN A 368 12.92 -12.15 -1.76
CA ASN A 368 13.64 -13.26 -2.36
C ASN A 368 13.44 -14.56 -1.61
N ASN A 369 13.35 -14.51 -0.30
CA ASN A 369 13.09 -15.70 0.50
C ASN A 369 11.74 -16.34 0.14
N HIS A 370 10.74 -15.52 -0.20
CA HIS A 370 9.46 -16.01 -0.71
C HIS A 370 9.53 -16.42 -2.18
N TYR A 371 10.13 -15.59 -3.02
CA TYR A 371 10.25 -15.83 -4.45
C TYR A 371 11.10 -17.06 -4.77
N TYR A 372 12.32 -17.15 -4.23
CA TYR A 372 13.24 -18.22 -4.59
C TYR A 372 12.92 -19.54 -3.93
N THR A 373 12.37 -19.52 -2.73
CA THR A 373 12.00 -20.75 -2.05
C THR A 373 10.79 -21.41 -2.69
N TYR A 374 9.91 -20.63 -3.32
CA TYR A 374 8.77 -21.16 -4.09
C TYR A 374 9.10 -21.45 -5.56
N GLY A 375 10.33 -21.21 -5.99
CA GLY A 375 10.76 -21.50 -7.38
C GLY A 375 10.16 -20.58 -8.44
N TYR A 376 9.73 -19.39 -8.06
CA TYR A 376 9.03 -18.49 -8.96
C TYR A 376 9.97 -17.56 -9.72
N LYS A 377 10.13 -17.89 -10.99
CA LYS A 377 10.37 -16.90 -12.04
C LYS A 377 9.02 -16.57 -12.65
N LEU A 378 8.59 -15.31 -12.61
CA LEU A 378 7.46 -14.88 -13.43
C LEU A 378 7.73 -15.27 -14.88
N ALA A 379 6.70 -15.80 -15.54
CA ALA A 379 6.76 -16.15 -16.96
C ALA A 379 7.21 -14.92 -17.77
N GLY A 380 8.46 -14.92 -18.24
CA GLY A 380 9.08 -13.78 -18.91
C GLY A 380 10.50 -13.46 -18.44
N GLY A 381 11.01 -14.13 -17.42
CA GLY A 381 12.43 -14.07 -17.03
C GLY A 381 12.86 -12.81 -16.26
N ASN A 382 11.96 -11.92 -15.95
CA ASN A 382 12.27 -10.76 -15.09
C ASN A 382 12.20 -11.15 -13.63
N GLU A 383 13.34 -11.09 -12.96
CA GLU A 383 13.40 -11.13 -11.50
C GLU A 383 12.83 -9.80 -10.99
N TYR A 384 11.64 -9.85 -10.39
CA TYR A 384 11.17 -8.72 -9.59
C TYR A 384 11.93 -8.74 -8.26
N GLY A 385 13.09 -8.13 -8.28
CA GLY A 385 13.72 -7.65 -7.05
C GLY A 385 12.88 -6.52 -6.45
N PRO A 386 13.11 -6.13 -5.18
CA PRO A 386 12.49 -4.95 -4.63
C PRO A 386 12.74 -3.79 -5.59
N GLY A 387 11.67 -3.24 -6.15
CA GLY A 387 11.73 -2.12 -7.08
C GLY A 387 12.57 -1.00 -6.48
N GLY A 388 13.32 -0.28 -7.32
CA GLY A 388 14.30 0.72 -6.90
C GLY A 388 13.77 1.92 -6.10
N GLY A 389 12.77 1.69 -5.23
CA GLY A 389 12.20 2.70 -4.34
C GLY A 389 13.02 2.86 -3.06
N ASN A 390 13.09 4.07 -2.54
CA ASN A 390 13.71 4.33 -1.24
C ASN A 390 12.87 3.71 -0.13
N ILE A 391 13.47 2.86 0.69
CA ILE A 391 12.83 2.24 1.83
C ILE A 391 13.16 3.07 3.07
N HIS A 392 12.13 3.61 3.72
CA HIS A 392 12.28 4.60 4.78
C HIS A 392 11.86 4.09 6.17
N THR A 393 11.60 2.78 6.27
CA THR A 393 11.01 2.15 7.46
C THR A 393 12.02 1.36 8.30
N ILE A 394 13.29 1.31 7.88
CA ILE A 394 14.33 0.47 8.49
C ILE A 394 15.25 1.28 9.41
N PHE A 395 15.49 0.72 10.59
CA PHE A 395 16.41 1.25 11.60
C PHE A 395 17.40 0.19 12.04
N ARG A 396 18.55 0.60 12.56
CA ARG A 396 19.54 -0.31 13.13
C ARG A 396 20.13 0.20 14.45
N ALA A 397 20.55 -0.72 15.30
CA ALA A 397 21.39 -0.48 16.45
C ALA A 397 22.48 -1.55 16.53
N TYR A 398 23.62 -1.22 17.11
CA TYR A 398 24.66 -2.19 17.40
C TYR A 398 24.26 -3.03 18.61
N GLU A 399 24.46 -4.37 18.53
CA GLU A 399 24.15 -5.30 19.61
C GLU A 399 25.13 -5.20 20.78
#